data_2fef964d25b5d88a6c1232ed655ac9d6
#
_entry.id   2fef964d25b5d88a6c1232ed655ac9d6
#
_cell.length_a   1.000
_cell.length_b   1.000
_cell.length_c   1.000
_cell.angle_alpha   90.00
_cell.angle_beta   90.00
_cell.angle_gamma   90.00
#
_symmetry.space_group_name_H-M   'P 1'
#
loop_
_entity.id
_entity.type
_entity.pdbx_description
1 polymer ?
#
loop_
_entity_poly.entity_id
_entity_poly.type
_entity_poly.pdbx_seq_one_letter_code
_entity_poly.pdbx_strand_id
1 'polypeptide(L)'
;MDTKYIRNSFRLLYGMLLLTVIYSCANIGSPNGGPYDETPPKFVSSTPVPNQINYTGKKIEILFDELIQIEKPSENVIITPPQMELPVIRSAGKKAVIELKDTLKPNTTYTIDFTNSISDNNEKNVFENFSFAFSTGDIIDTLEVSGVLLNAENLEPMPGITIGLHNNLEDSAFVKLPFVRTSRTNDKGQFTIRNITPGTYHIFALNDVNRDYKFDQPGEDIAFLDSVIVPSFELTTRQDTTWKDSLTIDTIRTVGYTRFFPDNIELRLFKEKFKRQYMVKPERPDEKYFTLRFNTKLDTVPVPVPINFTPEDSTWYFVQQTEGGAAVNYWLADSTVWKQDTLQVQVSYPKSD
;
A
#
# COMPACT_ATOMS: atom_id res chain seq x y z
N MET A 1 -95.49 -15.99 2.70
CA MET A 1 -94.13 -15.99 3.29
C MET A 1 -93.41 -14.77 2.72
N ASP A 2 -93.12 -13.75 3.56
CA ASP A 2 -92.82 -12.41 3.15
C ASP A 2 -91.43 -12.30 2.51
N THR A 3 -91.38 -11.86 1.24
CA THR A 3 -90.16 -11.61 0.41
C THR A 3 -89.21 -10.62 1.12
N LYS A 4 -89.68 -9.85 2.05
CA LYS A 4 -88.95 -8.91 2.82
C LYS A 4 -88.01 -9.57 3.85
N TYR A 5 -88.43 -10.68 4.47
CA TYR A 5 -87.63 -11.46 5.41
C TYR A 5 -86.47 -12.19 4.70
N ILE A 6 -86.74 -12.75 3.56
CA ILE A 6 -85.69 -13.44 2.74
C ILE A 6 -84.61 -12.45 2.27
N ARG A 7 -85.02 -11.27 1.88
CA ARG A 7 -84.09 -10.22 1.42
C ARG A 7 -83.20 -9.65 2.53
N ASN A 8 -83.74 -9.54 3.74
CA ASN A 8 -82.96 -9.12 4.90
C ASN A 8 -82.03 -10.19 5.41
N SER A 9 -82.41 -11.46 5.38
CA SER A 9 -81.52 -12.57 5.70
C SER A 9 -80.34 -12.70 4.72
N PHE A 10 -80.56 -12.48 3.42
CA PHE A 10 -79.49 -12.45 2.42
C PHE A 10 -78.50 -11.27 2.63
N ARG A 11 -79.06 -10.12 3.04
CA ARG A 11 -78.20 -8.94 3.37
C ARG A 11 -77.35 -9.17 4.61
N LEU A 12 -77.87 -9.82 5.63
CA LEU A 12 -77.14 -10.20 6.84
C LEU A 12 -76.09 -11.23 6.56
N LEU A 13 -76.40 -12.24 5.72
CA LEU A 13 -75.48 -13.28 5.30
C LEU A 13 -74.32 -12.69 4.47
N TYR A 14 -74.63 -11.77 3.56
CA TYR A 14 -73.63 -11.07 2.75
C TYR A 14 -72.73 -10.15 3.59
N GLY A 15 -73.30 -9.45 4.57
CA GLY A 15 -72.56 -8.63 5.53
C GLY A 15 -71.60 -9.47 6.42
N MET A 16 -72.08 -10.65 6.82
CA MET A 16 -71.27 -11.59 7.64
C MET A 16 -70.13 -12.23 6.82
N LEU A 17 -70.38 -12.54 5.51
CA LEU A 17 -69.37 -13.03 4.58
C LEU A 17 -68.34 -11.94 4.28
N LEU A 18 -68.74 -10.67 4.15
CA LEU A 18 -67.81 -9.54 3.92
C LEU A 18 -66.94 -9.30 5.14
N LEU A 19 -67.45 -9.46 6.34
CA LEU A 19 -66.69 -9.35 7.62
C LEU A 19 -65.63 -10.44 7.76
N THR A 20 -65.90 -11.68 7.30
CA THR A 20 -64.92 -12.75 7.35
C THR A 20 -63.75 -12.57 6.40
N VAL A 21 -63.95 -11.88 5.24
CA VAL A 21 -62.91 -11.53 4.29
C VAL A 21 -61.96 -10.43 4.86
N ILE A 22 -62.47 -9.55 5.70
CA ILE A 22 -61.65 -8.44 6.31
C ILE A 22 -60.78 -8.98 7.45
N TYR A 23 -61.16 -10.10 8.10
CA TYR A 23 -60.36 -10.73 9.15
C TYR A 23 -59.26 -11.71 8.63
N SER A 24 -59.14 -11.90 7.32
CA SER A 24 -58.05 -12.64 6.73
C SER A 24 -56.77 -11.76 6.72
N CYS A 25 -56.26 -11.45 7.87
CA CYS A 25 -54.88 -11.01 8.00
C CYS A 25 -53.96 -12.17 7.59
N ALA A 26 -53.46 -12.12 6.37
CA ALA A 26 -52.31 -12.92 6.02
C ALA A 26 -51.16 -12.46 6.94
N ASN A 27 -50.80 -13.26 7.93
CA ASN A 27 -49.55 -13.10 8.62
C ASN A 27 -48.45 -13.32 7.57
N ILE A 28 -47.82 -12.25 7.16
CA ILE A 28 -46.57 -12.34 6.42
C ILE A 28 -45.56 -12.86 7.44
N GLY A 29 -45.46 -14.16 7.55
CA GLY A 29 -44.36 -14.80 8.24
C GLY A 29 -43.09 -14.44 7.44
N SER A 30 -42.27 -13.53 7.96
CA SER A 30 -40.92 -13.46 7.52
C SER A 30 -40.33 -14.86 7.70
N PRO A 31 -39.81 -15.50 6.68
CA PRO A 31 -39.08 -16.75 6.89
C PRO A 31 -37.99 -16.46 7.92
N ASN A 32 -38.06 -17.09 9.07
CA ASN A 32 -36.93 -17.10 9.99
C ASN A 32 -35.79 -17.69 9.19
N GLY A 33 -34.75 -16.87 8.92
CA GLY A 33 -33.53 -17.34 8.29
C GLY A 33 -33.06 -18.61 9.01
N GLY A 34 -32.36 -19.47 8.30
CA GLY A 34 -31.69 -20.62 8.90
C GLY A 34 -30.77 -20.19 10.06
N PRO A 35 -30.13 -21.14 10.73
CA PRO A 35 -29.10 -20.81 11.71
C PRO A 35 -28.06 -19.90 11.04
N TYR A 36 -27.60 -18.89 11.79
CA TYR A 36 -26.57 -17.98 11.36
C TYR A 36 -25.30 -18.74 11.00
N ASP A 37 -24.74 -18.51 9.79
CA ASP A 37 -23.52 -19.17 9.39
C ASP A 37 -22.32 -18.34 9.91
N GLU A 38 -21.46 -18.96 10.69
CA GLU A 38 -20.23 -18.35 11.24
C GLU A 38 -18.98 -18.88 10.53
N THR A 39 -19.13 -19.69 9.48
CA THR A 39 -18.00 -20.30 8.78
C THR A 39 -17.57 -19.41 7.59
N PRO A 40 -16.26 -19.13 7.45
CA PRO A 40 -15.77 -18.41 6.28
C PRO A 40 -15.78 -19.30 5.03
N PRO A 41 -15.77 -18.70 3.82
CA PRO A 41 -15.65 -19.41 2.56
C PRO A 41 -14.43 -20.33 2.53
N LYS A 42 -14.56 -21.50 1.91
CA LYS A 42 -13.46 -22.47 1.77
C LYS A 42 -13.00 -22.56 0.33
N PHE A 43 -11.70 -22.64 0.13
CA PHE A 43 -11.11 -22.92 -1.16
C PHE A 43 -11.53 -24.30 -1.68
N VAL A 44 -11.98 -24.38 -2.93
CA VAL A 44 -12.38 -25.63 -3.60
C VAL A 44 -11.37 -26.01 -4.68
N SER A 45 -11.10 -25.11 -5.61
CA SER A 45 -10.18 -25.35 -6.73
C SER A 45 -9.74 -24.05 -7.38
N SER A 46 -8.75 -24.09 -8.26
CA SER A 46 -8.31 -22.92 -9.02
C SER A 46 -7.74 -23.31 -10.38
N THR A 47 -7.65 -22.32 -11.25
CA THR A 47 -6.90 -22.35 -12.50
C THR A 47 -6.03 -21.10 -12.58
N PRO A 48 -4.69 -21.21 -12.53
CA PRO A 48 -3.90 -22.45 -12.35
C PRO A 48 -4.15 -23.13 -10.99
N VAL A 49 -3.68 -24.38 -10.81
CA VAL A 49 -3.71 -24.99 -9.48
C VAL A 49 -2.70 -24.31 -8.55
N PRO A 50 -2.89 -24.33 -7.22
CA PRO A 50 -1.95 -23.71 -6.30
C PRO A 50 -0.52 -24.24 -6.51
N ASN A 51 0.44 -23.31 -6.52
CA ASN A 51 1.85 -23.58 -6.78
C ASN A 51 2.14 -24.23 -8.14
N GLN A 52 1.28 -24.01 -9.14
CA GLN A 52 1.54 -24.47 -10.49
C GLN A 52 2.79 -23.81 -11.05
N ILE A 53 3.68 -24.60 -11.61
CA ILE A 53 4.88 -24.17 -12.34
C ILE A 53 4.60 -24.04 -13.84
N ASN A 54 5.48 -23.32 -14.55
CA ASN A 54 5.41 -23.12 -16.00
C ASN A 54 4.07 -22.58 -16.50
N TYR A 55 3.40 -21.76 -15.67
CA TYR A 55 2.14 -21.14 -16.06
C TYR A 55 2.37 -19.86 -16.86
N THR A 56 1.79 -19.80 -18.05
CA THR A 56 1.95 -18.67 -18.99
C THR A 56 0.68 -17.84 -19.16
N GLY A 57 -0.42 -18.27 -18.54
CA GLY A 57 -1.70 -17.55 -18.62
C GLY A 57 -1.72 -16.30 -17.75
N LYS A 58 -2.51 -15.32 -18.15
CA LYS A 58 -2.71 -14.06 -17.38
C LYS A 58 -3.98 -14.07 -16.54
N LYS A 59 -4.84 -15.09 -16.71
CA LYS A 59 -6.13 -15.17 -16.00
C LYS A 59 -6.07 -16.23 -14.91
N ILE A 60 -6.36 -15.83 -13.69
CA ILE A 60 -6.43 -16.71 -12.53
C ILE A 60 -7.88 -16.77 -12.05
N GLU A 61 -8.42 -17.95 -11.87
CA GLU A 61 -9.74 -18.19 -11.30
C GLU A 61 -9.62 -19.06 -10.07
N ILE A 62 -10.20 -18.64 -8.95
CA ILE A 62 -10.21 -19.34 -7.67
C ILE A 62 -11.67 -19.57 -7.28
N LEU A 63 -12.06 -20.83 -7.10
CA LEU A 63 -13.41 -21.25 -6.76
C LEU A 63 -13.52 -21.54 -5.27
N PHE A 64 -14.58 -21.05 -4.66
CA PHE A 64 -14.96 -21.27 -3.28
C PHE A 64 -16.26 -22.10 -3.19
N ASP A 65 -16.55 -22.63 -2.01
CA ASP A 65 -17.74 -23.45 -1.75
C ASP A 65 -19.04 -22.63 -1.69
N GLU A 66 -18.93 -21.31 -1.49
CA GLU A 66 -20.06 -20.40 -1.38
C GLU A 66 -19.86 -19.09 -2.19
N LEU A 67 -20.87 -18.20 -2.16
CA LEU A 67 -20.80 -16.88 -2.80
C LEU A 67 -19.87 -15.97 -2.03
N ILE A 68 -18.91 -15.39 -2.73
CA ILE A 68 -17.92 -14.49 -2.16
C ILE A 68 -18.05 -13.05 -2.64
N GLN A 69 -17.53 -12.16 -1.81
CA GLN A 69 -17.16 -10.80 -2.22
C GLN A 69 -15.69 -10.54 -1.92
N ILE A 70 -15.09 -9.61 -2.67
CA ILE A 70 -13.73 -9.12 -2.43
C ILE A 70 -13.85 -7.64 -2.11
N GLU A 71 -13.48 -7.26 -0.90
CA GLU A 71 -13.58 -5.87 -0.44
C GLU A 71 -12.41 -5.05 -0.99
N LYS A 72 -12.73 -3.92 -1.67
CA LYS A 72 -11.77 -2.97 -2.24
C LYS A 72 -10.59 -3.68 -2.93
N PRO A 73 -10.84 -4.50 -3.96
CA PRO A 73 -9.83 -5.39 -4.53
C PRO A 73 -8.58 -4.67 -5.01
N SER A 74 -8.69 -3.44 -5.52
CA SER A 74 -7.55 -2.63 -5.94
C SER A 74 -6.67 -2.12 -4.80
N GLU A 75 -7.17 -2.15 -3.57
CA GLU A 75 -6.44 -1.67 -2.37
C GLU A 75 -5.96 -2.85 -1.53
N ASN A 76 -6.79 -3.87 -1.37
CA ASN A 76 -6.56 -4.94 -0.41
C ASN A 76 -5.93 -6.20 -1.01
N VAL A 77 -5.96 -6.34 -2.35
CA VAL A 77 -5.30 -7.49 -3.00
C VAL A 77 -3.94 -7.07 -3.54
N ILE A 78 -2.91 -7.71 -3.05
CA ILE A 78 -1.53 -7.40 -3.39
C ILE A 78 -0.98 -8.47 -4.34
N ILE A 79 -0.47 -8.04 -5.48
CA ILE A 79 0.15 -8.92 -6.46
C ILE A 79 1.64 -8.64 -6.49
N THR A 80 2.43 -9.67 -6.28
CA THR A 80 3.89 -9.55 -6.29
C THR A 80 4.53 -10.60 -7.24
N PRO A 81 5.48 -10.21 -8.12
CA PRO A 81 6.00 -8.85 -8.32
C PRO A 81 4.92 -7.83 -8.66
N PRO A 82 5.12 -6.56 -8.25
CA PRO A 82 4.17 -5.49 -8.54
C PRO A 82 3.83 -5.38 -10.02
N GLN A 83 2.56 -5.06 -10.30
CA GLN A 83 2.07 -4.85 -11.66
C GLN A 83 2.05 -3.35 -11.96
N MET A 84 2.59 -2.95 -13.10
CA MET A 84 2.59 -1.55 -13.55
C MET A 84 1.23 -1.16 -14.13
N GLU A 85 0.59 -2.08 -14.85
CA GLU A 85 -0.79 -1.92 -15.28
C GLU A 85 -1.73 -2.56 -14.24
N LEU A 86 -2.73 -1.81 -13.79
CA LEU A 86 -3.66 -2.29 -12.77
C LEU A 86 -4.37 -3.58 -13.23
N PRO A 87 -4.26 -4.67 -12.47
CA PRO A 87 -4.97 -5.91 -12.76
C PRO A 87 -6.49 -5.73 -12.57
N VAL A 88 -7.27 -6.50 -13.30
CA VAL A 88 -8.71 -6.58 -13.05
C VAL A 88 -8.98 -7.69 -12.03
N ILE A 89 -9.49 -7.32 -10.87
CA ILE A 89 -9.81 -8.23 -9.78
C ILE A 89 -11.29 -8.08 -9.44
N ARG A 90 -12.03 -9.18 -9.47
CA ARG A 90 -13.47 -9.16 -9.18
C ARG A 90 -13.98 -10.49 -8.63
N SER A 91 -15.04 -10.43 -7.87
CA SER A 91 -15.85 -11.59 -7.54
C SER A 91 -16.86 -11.88 -8.65
N ALA A 92 -17.07 -13.16 -8.96
CA ALA A 92 -18.05 -13.64 -9.92
C ALA A 92 -18.77 -14.86 -9.33
N GLY A 93 -19.80 -14.61 -8.54
CA GLY A 93 -20.51 -15.65 -7.78
C GLY A 93 -19.58 -16.30 -6.73
N LYS A 94 -19.30 -17.57 -6.91
CA LYS A 94 -18.38 -18.34 -6.05
C LYS A 94 -16.90 -18.22 -6.44
N LYS A 95 -16.56 -17.38 -7.41
CA LYS A 95 -15.20 -17.26 -7.93
C LYS A 95 -14.57 -15.90 -7.66
N ALA A 96 -13.29 -15.91 -7.27
CA ALA A 96 -12.40 -14.77 -7.47
C ALA A 96 -11.76 -14.88 -8.86
N VAL A 97 -11.85 -13.82 -9.65
CA VAL A 97 -11.27 -13.75 -10.99
C VAL A 97 -10.26 -12.61 -11.05
N ILE A 98 -9.03 -12.94 -11.40
CA ILE A 98 -7.91 -12.01 -11.51
C ILE A 98 -7.37 -12.07 -12.95
N GLU A 99 -7.23 -10.91 -13.59
CA GLU A 99 -6.66 -10.77 -14.91
C GLU A 99 -5.45 -9.83 -14.84
N LEU A 100 -4.27 -10.39 -15.00
CA LEU A 100 -3.01 -9.64 -15.05
C LEU A 100 -2.88 -8.97 -16.41
N LYS A 101 -2.49 -7.70 -16.44
CA LYS A 101 -2.34 -6.93 -17.69
C LYS A 101 -0.90 -6.95 -18.18
N ASP A 102 0.05 -6.84 -17.28
CA ASP A 102 1.47 -6.86 -17.60
C ASP A 102 1.91 -8.17 -18.29
N THR A 103 2.98 -8.10 -19.03
CA THR A 103 3.67 -9.30 -19.50
C THR A 103 4.37 -9.97 -18.33
N LEU A 104 4.06 -11.24 -18.11
CA LEU A 104 4.66 -12.00 -17.01
C LEU A 104 6.16 -12.14 -17.21
N LYS A 105 6.92 -11.86 -16.14
CA LYS A 105 8.37 -12.06 -16.12
C LYS A 105 8.68 -13.55 -16.16
N PRO A 106 9.68 -14.00 -16.94
CA PRO A 106 10.07 -15.40 -16.99
C PRO A 106 10.71 -15.84 -15.66
N ASN A 107 10.65 -17.15 -15.37
CA ASN A 107 11.26 -17.77 -14.19
C ASN A 107 10.94 -17.02 -12.88
N THR A 108 9.68 -16.65 -12.70
CA THR A 108 9.26 -15.77 -11.60
C THR A 108 8.06 -16.37 -10.88
N THR A 109 8.14 -16.46 -9.57
CA THR A 109 6.99 -16.81 -8.72
C THR A 109 6.10 -15.60 -8.52
N TYR A 110 4.83 -15.70 -8.88
CA TYR A 110 3.79 -14.71 -8.65
C TYR A 110 2.99 -15.09 -7.41
N THR A 111 2.72 -14.12 -6.56
CA THR A 111 1.87 -14.30 -5.37
C THR A 111 0.75 -13.28 -5.43
N ILE A 112 -0.47 -13.73 -5.19
CA ILE A 112 -1.67 -12.92 -5.05
C ILE A 112 -2.10 -13.05 -3.59
N ASP A 113 -1.87 -12.03 -2.80
CA ASP A 113 -2.23 -11.99 -1.39
C ASP A 113 -3.55 -11.23 -1.23
N PHE A 114 -4.57 -11.92 -0.79
CA PHE A 114 -5.89 -11.35 -0.54
C PHE A 114 -6.01 -10.78 0.87
N THR A 115 -5.03 -11.05 1.72
CA THR A 115 -5.08 -10.64 3.13
C THR A 115 -6.40 -11.09 3.78
N ASN A 116 -7.23 -10.13 4.20
CA ASN A 116 -8.56 -10.34 4.79
C ASN A 116 -9.69 -9.79 3.89
N SER A 117 -9.45 -9.67 2.58
CA SER A 117 -10.42 -9.04 1.66
C SER A 117 -11.51 -9.97 1.15
N ILE A 118 -11.34 -11.30 1.27
CA ILE A 118 -12.36 -12.27 0.85
C ILE A 118 -13.27 -12.56 2.02
N SER A 119 -14.58 -12.43 1.80
CA SER A 119 -15.61 -12.84 2.75
C SER A 119 -16.77 -13.48 2.00
N ASP A 120 -17.63 -14.21 2.73
CA ASP A 120 -18.92 -14.60 2.18
C ASP A 120 -19.80 -13.38 1.88
N ASN A 121 -20.80 -13.59 1.04
CA ASN A 121 -21.66 -12.49 0.60
C ASN A 121 -22.72 -12.12 1.64
N ASN A 122 -23.12 -13.02 2.52
CA ASN A 122 -24.26 -12.86 3.39
C ASN A 122 -23.85 -12.34 4.79
N GLU A 123 -23.11 -13.13 5.53
CA GLU A 123 -22.75 -12.90 6.92
C GLU A 123 -21.45 -12.10 7.08
N LYS A 124 -20.64 -12.02 6.01
CA LYS A 124 -19.33 -11.33 5.98
C LYS A 124 -18.24 -12.04 6.80
N ASN A 125 -18.34 -13.36 6.92
CA ASN A 125 -17.27 -14.16 7.52
C ASN A 125 -16.01 -14.07 6.65
N VAL A 126 -14.90 -13.63 7.22
CA VAL A 126 -13.67 -13.34 6.49
C VAL A 126 -12.82 -14.60 6.34
N PHE A 127 -12.37 -14.89 5.12
CA PHE A 127 -11.34 -15.89 4.87
C PHE A 127 -9.96 -15.25 5.06
N GLU A 128 -9.40 -15.42 6.24
CA GLU A 128 -8.20 -14.72 6.69
C GLU A 128 -6.92 -15.25 6.04
N ASN A 129 -5.99 -14.33 5.77
CA ASN A 129 -4.61 -14.62 5.35
C ASN A 129 -4.48 -15.49 4.10
N PHE A 130 -5.48 -15.45 3.21
CA PHE A 130 -5.44 -16.25 1.99
C PHE A 130 -4.47 -15.65 0.98
N SER A 131 -3.50 -16.45 0.56
CA SER A 131 -2.60 -16.13 -0.54
C SER A 131 -2.53 -17.26 -1.55
N PHE A 132 -2.36 -16.90 -2.80
CA PHE A 132 -2.30 -17.82 -3.94
C PHE A 132 -1.02 -17.58 -4.72
N ALA A 133 -0.29 -18.66 -5.04
CA ALA A 133 0.97 -18.54 -5.78
C ALA A 133 1.00 -19.47 -7.00
N PHE A 134 1.73 -19.03 -8.03
CA PHE A 134 2.11 -19.81 -9.20
C PHE A 134 3.47 -19.33 -9.74
N SER A 135 4.13 -20.09 -10.61
CA SER A 135 5.38 -19.67 -11.22
C SER A 135 5.33 -19.77 -12.74
N THR A 136 5.98 -18.83 -13.40
CA THR A 136 6.24 -18.86 -14.84
C THR A 136 7.45 -19.72 -15.21
N GLY A 137 8.25 -20.13 -14.23
CA GLY A 137 9.36 -21.07 -14.34
C GLY A 137 9.05 -22.43 -13.72
N ASP A 138 10.04 -23.24 -13.59
CA ASP A 138 9.99 -24.61 -13.07
C ASP A 138 10.21 -24.72 -11.55
N ILE A 139 10.34 -23.59 -10.86
CA ILE A 139 10.53 -23.49 -9.41
C ILE A 139 9.48 -22.55 -8.81
N ILE A 140 9.00 -22.89 -7.62
CA ILE A 140 8.26 -22.00 -6.72
C ILE A 140 9.20 -21.54 -5.62
N ASP A 141 9.41 -20.25 -5.50
CA ASP A 141 10.11 -19.67 -4.36
C ASP A 141 9.27 -19.82 -3.09
N THR A 142 9.89 -20.10 -1.96
CA THR A 142 9.18 -20.42 -0.71
C THR A 142 9.65 -19.62 0.49
N LEU A 143 10.72 -18.83 0.37
CA LEU A 143 11.24 -18.06 1.51
C LEU A 143 10.28 -16.93 1.89
N GLU A 144 10.28 -16.61 3.18
CA GLU A 144 9.45 -15.54 3.74
C GLU A 144 10.29 -14.68 4.69
N VAL A 145 9.89 -13.41 4.82
CA VAL A 145 10.35 -12.52 5.89
C VAL A 145 9.16 -11.81 6.50
N SER A 146 9.23 -11.53 7.78
CA SER A 146 8.13 -10.86 8.48
C SER A 146 8.62 -9.88 9.53
N GLY A 147 7.72 -8.98 9.92
CA GLY A 147 8.05 -7.96 10.89
C GLY A 147 6.87 -7.04 11.21
N VAL A 148 7.19 -5.88 11.77
CA VAL A 148 6.24 -4.85 12.15
C VAL A 148 6.73 -3.49 11.68
N LEU A 149 5.78 -2.65 11.25
CA LEU A 149 6.00 -1.26 10.92
C LEU A 149 5.33 -0.38 11.97
N LEU A 150 6.12 0.50 12.57
CA LEU A 150 5.69 1.45 13.58
C LEU A 150 5.93 2.88 13.09
N ASN A 151 5.16 3.82 13.60
CA ASN A 151 5.44 5.23 13.41
C ASN A 151 6.70 5.62 14.20
N ALA A 152 7.61 6.37 13.60
CA ALA A 152 8.89 6.73 14.23
C ALA A 152 8.75 7.70 15.41
N GLU A 153 7.65 8.48 15.48
CA GLU A 153 7.46 9.49 16.53
C GLU A 153 6.82 8.91 17.81
N ASN A 154 5.80 8.04 17.64
CA ASN A 154 4.98 7.55 18.76
C ASN A 154 4.96 6.03 18.93
N LEU A 155 5.61 5.29 18.02
CA LEU A 155 5.68 3.83 17.98
C LEU A 155 4.31 3.13 17.85
N GLU A 156 3.31 3.83 17.33
CA GLU A 156 2.02 3.23 17.01
C GLU A 156 2.11 2.37 15.74
N PRO A 157 1.36 1.27 15.65
CA PRO A 157 1.30 0.45 14.44
C PRO A 157 0.82 1.24 13.23
N MET A 158 1.48 1.05 12.08
CA MET A 158 1.13 1.73 10.82
C MET A 158 0.47 0.76 9.85
N PRO A 159 -0.86 0.78 9.71
CA PRO A 159 -1.60 -0.09 8.79
C PRO A 159 -1.58 0.43 7.35
N GLY A 160 -1.77 -0.50 6.40
CA GLY A 160 -2.00 -0.16 5.00
C GLY A 160 -0.78 0.36 4.23
N ILE A 161 0.42 0.26 4.78
CA ILE A 161 1.67 0.72 4.16
C ILE A 161 2.30 -0.41 3.33
N THR A 162 2.80 -0.07 2.16
CA THR A 162 3.52 -1.02 1.30
C THR A 162 4.91 -1.30 1.86
N ILE A 163 5.24 -2.58 2.04
CA ILE A 163 6.58 -3.05 2.37
C ILE A 163 7.16 -3.70 1.12
N GLY A 164 8.37 -3.33 0.76
CA GLY A 164 9.02 -3.80 -0.45
C GLY A 164 10.45 -4.25 -0.27
N LEU A 165 10.87 -5.17 -1.14
CA LEU A 165 12.25 -5.65 -1.23
C LEU A 165 12.89 -5.19 -2.53
N HIS A 166 14.17 -4.80 -2.45
CA HIS A 166 15.06 -4.61 -3.58
C HIS A 166 16.21 -5.62 -3.53
N ASN A 167 16.48 -6.27 -4.65
CA ASN A 167 17.67 -7.08 -4.86
C ASN A 167 18.84 -6.29 -5.48
N ASN A 168 18.60 -5.08 -5.97
CA ASN A 168 19.63 -4.11 -6.30
C ASN A 168 20.00 -3.38 -5.00
N LEU A 169 21.27 -3.50 -4.59
CA LEU A 169 21.78 -2.95 -3.32
C LEU A 169 22.32 -1.53 -3.43
N GLU A 170 22.15 -0.87 -4.56
CA GLU A 170 22.48 0.55 -4.71
C GLU A 170 21.43 1.43 -4.03
N ASP A 171 21.85 2.46 -3.30
CA ASP A 171 20.95 3.41 -2.63
C ASP A 171 19.93 4.06 -3.59
N SER A 172 20.35 4.26 -4.84
CA SER A 172 19.48 4.84 -5.86
C SER A 172 18.37 3.91 -6.36
N ALA A 173 18.38 2.62 -5.99
CA ALA A 173 17.40 1.65 -6.44
C ALA A 173 15.99 1.99 -5.92
N PHE A 174 15.89 2.44 -4.67
CA PHE A 174 14.63 2.81 -4.03
C PHE A 174 13.89 3.96 -4.76
N VAL A 175 14.65 4.88 -5.35
CA VAL A 175 14.11 6.03 -6.10
C VAL A 175 13.85 5.69 -7.58
N LYS A 176 14.66 4.81 -8.18
CA LYS A 176 14.64 4.59 -9.64
C LYS A 176 13.86 3.35 -10.07
N LEU A 177 13.81 2.33 -9.24
CA LEU A 177 13.29 1.01 -9.60
C LEU A 177 12.10 0.62 -8.72
N PRO A 178 11.08 -0.04 -9.27
CA PRO A 178 10.02 -0.61 -8.45
C PRO A 178 10.54 -1.79 -7.62
N PHE A 179 9.89 -2.06 -6.50
CA PHE A 179 10.17 -3.23 -5.68
C PHE A 179 10.11 -4.54 -6.48
N VAL A 180 10.93 -5.52 -6.11
CA VAL A 180 10.86 -6.87 -6.70
C VAL A 180 9.84 -7.76 -6.00
N ARG A 181 9.59 -7.51 -4.71
CA ARG A 181 8.58 -8.18 -3.88
C ARG A 181 7.91 -7.17 -2.98
N THR A 182 6.61 -7.33 -2.77
CA THR A 182 5.82 -6.43 -1.93
C THR A 182 4.87 -7.19 -1.04
N SER A 183 4.53 -6.57 0.08
CA SER A 183 3.44 -6.93 0.97
C SER A 183 2.82 -5.64 1.52
N ARG A 184 1.81 -5.76 2.37
CA ARG A 184 1.17 -4.62 3.02
C ARG A 184 0.98 -4.89 4.51
N THR A 185 1.10 -3.85 5.32
CA THR A 185 0.87 -3.96 6.75
C THR A 185 -0.61 -4.11 7.08
N ASN A 186 -0.93 -5.01 8.02
CA ASN A 186 -2.27 -5.17 8.58
C ASN A 186 -2.59 -4.10 9.64
N ASP A 187 -3.77 -4.17 10.27
CA ASP A 187 -4.23 -3.22 11.30
C ASP A 187 -3.31 -3.13 12.52
N LYS A 188 -2.47 -4.15 12.75
CA LYS A 188 -1.47 -4.19 13.82
C LYS A 188 -0.07 -3.77 13.35
N GLY A 189 0.05 -3.23 12.13
CA GLY A 189 1.34 -2.89 11.52
C GLY A 189 2.19 -4.09 11.12
N GLN A 190 1.69 -5.31 11.22
CA GLN A 190 2.44 -6.52 10.90
C GLN A 190 2.43 -6.77 9.38
N PHE A 191 3.54 -7.29 8.87
CA PHE A 191 3.67 -7.68 7.46
C PHE A 191 4.39 -9.02 7.31
N THR A 192 4.11 -9.70 6.20
CA THR A 192 4.83 -10.89 5.75
C THR A 192 5.02 -10.79 4.25
N ILE A 193 6.25 -10.83 3.77
CA ILE A 193 6.58 -10.92 2.35
C ILE A 193 6.88 -12.39 2.06
N ARG A 194 6.11 -12.97 1.12
CA ARG A 194 6.18 -14.40 0.79
C ARG A 194 6.81 -14.67 -0.57
N ASN A 195 7.18 -15.92 -0.78
CA ASN A 195 7.68 -16.42 -2.06
C ASN A 195 8.91 -15.66 -2.55
N ILE A 196 9.87 -15.43 -1.66
CA ILE A 196 11.12 -14.73 -1.93
C ILE A 196 12.13 -15.70 -2.49
N THR A 197 12.77 -15.32 -3.59
CA THR A 197 13.92 -16.06 -4.16
C THR A 197 15.12 -15.94 -3.22
N PRO A 198 15.94 -16.99 -3.04
CA PRO A 198 17.18 -16.88 -2.28
C PRO A 198 18.07 -15.73 -2.79
N GLY A 199 18.57 -14.89 -1.89
CA GLY A 199 19.37 -13.72 -2.24
C GLY A 199 19.53 -12.74 -1.09
N THR A 200 20.13 -11.60 -1.40
CA THR A 200 20.34 -10.48 -0.47
C THR A 200 19.46 -9.31 -0.89
N TYR A 201 18.82 -8.67 0.08
CA TYR A 201 17.83 -7.64 -0.18
C TYR A 201 17.98 -6.45 0.77
N HIS A 202 17.68 -5.26 0.27
CA HIS A 202 17.24 -4.15 1.10
C HIS A 202 15.73 -4.20 1.29
N ILE A 203 15.27 -3.83 2.49
CA ILE A 203 13.85 -3.73 2.82
C ILE A 203 13.47 -2.28 3.10
N PHE A 204 12.34 -1.89 2.53
CA PHE A 204 11.78 -0.55 2.68
C PHE A 204 10.28 -0.62 3.01
N ALA A 205 9.79 0.42 3.68
CA ALA A 205 8.37 0.73 3.73
C ALA A 205 8.13 2.02 2.95
N LEU A 206 7.01 2.10 2.26
CA LEU A 206 6.62 3.25 1.44
C LEU A 206 5.11 3.49 1.56
N ASN A 207 4.75 4.69 1.97
CA ASN A 207 3.38 5.17 1.84
C ASN A 207 3.16 5.65 0.40
N ASP A 208 3.08 4.71 -0.51
CA ASP A 208 3.04 4.86 -1.95
C ASP A 208 1.69 5.43 -2.41
N VAL A 209 1.64 6.72 -2.67
CA VAL A 209 0.42 7.46 -3.03
C VAL A 209 0.03 7.23 -4.49
N ASN A 210 1.02 7.20 -5.39
CA ASN A 210 0.81 7.06 -6.84
C ASN A 210 0.82 5.60 -7.33
N ARG A 211 1.22 4.64 -6.46
CA ARG A 211 1.27 3.18 -6.72
C ARG A 211 2.24 2.78 -7.83
N ASP A 212 3.38 3.44 -7.89
CA ASP A 212 4.45 3.09 -8.81
C ASP A 212 5.58 2.26 -8.16
N TYR A 213 5.45 2.01 -6.86
CA TYR A 213 6.36 1.19 -6.05
C TYR A 213 7.79 1.74 -5.98
N LYS A 214 7.94 3.06 -6.05
CA LYS A 214 9.18 3.81 -5.95
C LYS A 214 9.00 5.01 -5.03
N PHE A 215 10.08 5.44 -4.40
CA PHE A 215 10.09 6.70 -3.67
C PHE A 215 10.43 7.85 -4.62
N ASP A 216 9.43 8.54 -5.15
CA ASP A 216 9.62 9.62 -6.11
C ASP A 216 8.88 10.92 -5.76
N GLN A 217 8.05 10.90 -4.70
CA GLN A 217 7.29 12.07 -4.28
C GLN A 217 7.67 12.56 -2.89
N PRO A 218 7.96 13.88 -2.74
CA PRO A 218 8.35 14.48 -1.47
C PRO A 218 7.31 14.40 -0.34
N GLY A 219 6.18 13.79 -0.59
CA GLY A 219 5.08 13.65 0.38
C GLY A 219 4.94 12.26 0.98
N GLU A 220 5.66 11.30 0.44
CA GLU A 220 5.59 9.90 0.83
C GLU A 220 6.38 9.66 2.12
N ASP A 221 5.76 8.92 3.04
CA ASP A 221 6.45 8.49 4.26
C ASP A 221 7.23 7.21 3.94
N ILE A 222 8.42 7.07 4.52
CA ILE A 222 9.34 5.98 4.26
C ILE A 222 9.87 5.34 5.55
N ALA A 223 10.28 4.07 5.43
CA ALA A 223 11.12 3.41 6.42
C ALA A 223 12.10 2.46 5.73
N PHE A 224 13.25 2.23 6.35
CA PHE A 224 14.27 1.31 5.83
C PHE A 224 15.12 0.73 6.96
N LEU A 225 15.86 -0.32 6.63
CA LEU A 225 16.96 -0.81 7.45
C LEU A 225 18.29 -0.49 6.76
N ASP A 226 19.28 -0.05 7.53
CA ASP A 226 20.64 0.17 7.03
C ASP A 226 21.33 -1.16 6.67
N SER A 227 20.91 -2.27 7.29
CA SER A 227 21.46 -3.60 7.02
C SER A 227 20.64 -4.32 5.95
N VAL A 228 21.35 -5.10 5.15
CA VAL A 228 20.70 -6.03 4.22
C VAL A 228 20.08 -7.21 4.96
N ILE A 229 19.04 -7.81 4.36
CA ILE A 229 18.42 -9.04 4.84
C ILE A 229 18.74 -10.20 3.89
N VAL A 230 18.92 -11.39 4.46
CA VAL A 230 19.13 -12.65 3.73
C VAL A 230 18.07 -13.63 4.20
N PRO A 231 16.99 -13.82 3.43
CA PRO A 231 15.92 -14.74 3.79
C PRO A 231 16.44 -16.18 3.93
N SER A 232 16.03 -16.85 4.99
CA SER A 232 16.42 -18.23 5.28
C SER A 232 15.31 -18.97 6.00
N PHE A 233 15.49 -20.26 6.26
CA PHE A 233 14.52 -21.05 7.02
C PHE A 233 15.23 -22.12 7.85
N GLU A 234 14.52 -22.59 8.87
CA GLU A 234 14.89 -23.79 9.62
C GLU A 234 13.67 -24.70 9.80
N LEU A 235 13.92 -26.00 9.86
CA LEU A 235 12.89 -26.98 10.23
C LEU A 235 12.92 -27.16 11.75
N THR A 236 11.79 -26.89 12.38
CA THR A 236 11.67 -26.93 13.84
C THR A 236 10.35 -27.60 14.24
N THR A 237 10.04 -27.64 15.54
CA THR A 237 8.80 -28.21 16.04
C THR A 237 8.11 -27.23 16.95
N ARG A 238 6.77 -27.27 16.94
CA ARG A 238 5.94 -26.54 17.90
C ARG A 238 4.92 -27.46 18.54
N GLN A 239 4.40 -27.03 19.68
CA GLN A 239 3.28 -27.72 20.33
C GLN A 239 1.97 -27.08 19.88
N ASP A 240 1.12 -27.83 19.20
CA ASP A 240 -0.24 -27.45 18.87
C ASP A 240 -1.18 -28.02 19.94
N THR A 241 -1.95 -27.13 20.57
CA THR A 241 -2.91 -27.50 21.62
C THR A 241 -4.32 -27.45 21.06
N THR A 242 -5.03 -28.56 21.11
CA THR A 242 -6.44 -28.62 20.79
C THR A 242 -7.24 -28.52 22.12
N TRP A 243 -8.28 -27.72 22.11
CA TRP A 243 -9.13 -27.48 23.28
C TRP A 243 -10.46 -28.22 23.13
N LYS A 244 -10.90 -28.88 24.16
CA LYS A 244 -12.23 -29.55 24.24
C LYS A 244 -13.31 -28.52 24.53
N ASP A 245 -13.01 -27.57 25.36
CA ASP A 245 -13.81 -26.39 25.71
C ASP A 245 -12.90 -25.24 26.08
N SER A 246 -13.44 -24.07 26.46
CA SER A 246 -12.66 -22.84 26.75
C SER A 246 -11.66 -23.00 27.90
N LEU A 247 -11.67 -24.06 28.68
CA LEU A 247 -10.84 -24.26 29.86
C LEU A 247 -10.07 -25.58 29.86
N THR A 248 -10.49 -26.56 29.04
CA THR A 248 -9.97 -27.93 29.08
C THR A 248 -9.20 -28.26 27.80
N ILE A 249 -7.92 -28.61 27.96
CA ILE A 249 -7.08 -29.08 26.85
C ILE A 249 -7.54 -30.51 26.49
N ASP A 250 -7.78 -30.73 25.19
CA ASP A 250 -8.06 -32.07 24.66
C ASP A 250 -6.78 -32.81 24.36
N THR A 251 -5.92 -32.23 23.53
CA THR A 251 -4.68 -32.88 23.09
C THR A 251 -3.57 -31.83 22.85
N ILE A 252 -2.33 -32.18 23.21
CA ILE A 252 -1.13 -31.45 22.84
C ILE A 252 -0.33 -32.34 21.88
N ARG A 253 -0.07 -31.84 20.67
CA ARG A 253 0.73 -32.56 19.66
C ARG A 253 1.95 -31.74 19.28
N THR A 254 3.09 -32.41 19.22
CA THR A 254 4.29 -31.80 18.62
C THR A 254 4.23 -31.98 17.11
N VAL A 255 4.18 -30.87 16.38
CA VAL A 255 4.15 -30.85 14.91
C VAL A 255 5.41 -30.18 14.38
N GLY A 256 5.96 -30.75 13.29
CA GLY A 256 7.04 -30.10 12.56
C GLY A 256 6.49 -28.94 11.76
N TYR A 257 7.21 -27.81 11.75
CA TYR A 257 6.92 -26.68 10.86
C TYR A 257 8.22 -26.03 10.39
N THR A 258 8.12 -25.28 9.29
CA THR A 258 9.20 -24.45 8.77
C THR A 258 9.11 -23.06 9.38
N ARG A 259 10.18 -22.59 10.02
CA ARG A 259 10.31 -21.23 10.51
C ARG A 259 11.19 -20.44 9.55
N PHE A 260 10.69 -19.32 9.08
CA PHE A 260 11.41 -18.44 8.18
C PHE A 260 12.07 -17.30 8.93
N PHE A 261 13.17 -16.80 8.38
CA PHE A 261 13.95 -15.70 8.95
C PHE A 261 14.32 -14.67 7.88
N PRO A 262 14.51 -13.39 8.30
CA PRO A 262 14.16 -12.83 9.61
C PRO A 262 12.64 -12.76 9.84
N ASP A 263 12.19 -13.02 11.07
CA ASP A 263 10.79 -12.99 11.48
C ASP A 263 10.45 -11.86 12.48
N ASN A 264 11.41 -10.99 12.75
CA ASN A 264 11.35 -9.93 13.75
C ASN A 264 11.85 -8.58 13.22
N ILE A 265 11.63 -8.29 11.95
CA ILE A 265 12.02 -7.01 11.35
C ILE A 265 11.16 -5.88 11.97
N GLU A 266 11.81 -4.85 12.49
CA GLU A 266 11.15 -3.64 12.94
C GLU A 266 11.53 -2.49 12.03
N LEU A 267 10.53 -1.90 11.37
CA LEU A 267 10.66 -0.70 10.55
C LEU A 267 9.97 0.48 11.23
N ARG A 268 10.53 1.69 11.07
CA ARG A 268 10.00 2.91 11.65
C ARG A 268 9.70 3.91 10.56
N LEU A 269 8.41 4.17 10.33
CA LEU A 269 7.93 5.07 9.29
C LEU A 269 8.11 6.53 9.71
N PHE A 270 8.72 7.32 8.86
CA PHE A 270 8.90 8.75 9.05
C PHE A 270 8.68 9.50 7.74
N LYS A 271 8.40 10.78 7.85
CA LYS A 271 8.31 11.68 6.70
C LYS A 271 9.62 12.42 6.53
N GLU A 272 10.22 12.29 5.36
CA GLU A 272 11.39 13.08 5.01
C GLU A 272 11.00 14.56 4.85
N LYS A 273 11.72 15.43 5.55
CA LYS A 273 11.47 16.88 5.44
C LYS A 273 12.24 17.42 4.22
N PHE A 274 11.64 17.29 3.05
CA PHE A 274 12.17 17.96 1.86
C PHE A 274 12.09 19.47 2.01
N LYS A 275 13.21 20.09 2.25
CA LYS A 275 13.36 21.54 2.13
C LYS A 275 13.82 21.86 0.71
N ARG A 276 12.86 21.84 -0.25
CA ARG A 276 13.19 22.31 -1.60
C ARG A 276 13.73 23.75 -1.51
N GLN A 277 15.02 23.90 -1.79
CA GLN A 277 15.65 25.21 -1.81
C GLN A 277 15.32 25.92 -3.11
N TYR A 278 14.77 27.12 -3.02
CA TYR A 278 14.55 27.98 -4.17
C TYR A 278 14.91 29.43 -3.83
N MET A 279 15.34 30.15 -4.85
CA MET A 279 15.64 31.58 -4.75
C MET A 279 14.32 32.35 -4.78
N VAL A 280 14.12 33.21 -3.80
CA VAL A 280 13.07 34.23 -3.78
C VAL A 280 13.49 35.37 -4.71
N LYS A 281 12.67 36.41 -4.86
CA LYS A 281 12.99 37.54 -5.71
C LYS A 281 14.34 38.17 -5.31
N PRO A 282 15.33 38.30 -6.22
CA PRO A 282 16.57 39.01 -5.96
C PRO A 282 16.28 40.52 -5.79
N GLU A 283 17.06 41.17 -4.95
CA GLU A 283 16.92 42.59 -4.63
C GLU A 283 18.23 43.33 -4.85
N ARG A 284 18.15 44.57 -5.31
CA ARG A 284 19.29 45.50 -5.37
C ARG A 284 18.92 46.80 -4.65
N PRO A 285 19.02 46.80 -3.30
CA PRO A 285 18.60 47.96 -2.50
C PRO A 285 19.50 49.19 -2.68
N ASP A 286 20.77 48.99 -3.08
CA ASP A 286 21.76 49.99 -3.28
C ASP A 286 22.58 49.68 -4.54
N GLU A 287 23.19 50.70 -5.17
CA GLU A 287 24.03 50.51 -6.35
C GLU A 287 25.25 49.63 -6.06
N LYS A 288 25.75 49.63 -4.81
CA LYS A 288 26.98 48.97 -4.39
C LYS A 288 26.79 47.51 -3.94
N TYR A 289 25.55 47.02 -3.80
CA TYR A 289 25.32 45.61 -3.50
C TYR A 289 24.00 45.12 -4.01
N PHE A 290 23.91 43.81 -4.21
CA PHE A 290 22.66 43.09 -4.43
C PHE A 290 22.50 41.91 -3.44
N THR A 291 21.27 41.53 -3.17
CA THR A 291 20.93 40.45 -2.23
C THR A 291 20.24 39.34 -2.96
N LEU A 292 20.72 38.13 -2.77
CA LEU A 292 20.01 36.90 -3.14
C LEU A 292 19.38 36.28 -1.88
N ARG A 293 18.07 36.10 -1.91
CA ARG A 293 17.31 35.48 -0.80
C ARG A 293 16.81 34.11 -1.21
N PHE A 294 16.88 33.19 -0.27
CA PHE A 294 16.40 31.83 -0.42
C PHE A 294 15.37 31.54 0.68
N ASN A 295 14.51 30.56 0.42
CA ASN A 295 13.48 30.14 1.39
C ASN A 295 14.05 29.41 2.60
N THR A 296 15.28 28.88 2.50
CA THR A 296 15.96 28.12 3.55
C THR A 296 17.43 28.55 3.66
N LYS A 297 18.07 28.18 4.77
CA LYS A 297 19.50 28.38 4.99
C LYS A 297 20.31 27.72 3.86
N LEU A 298 21.34 28.44 3.39
CA LEU A 298 22.27 27.94 2.39
C LEU A 298 23.41 27.15 3.04
N ASP A 299 23.66 25.96 2.55
CA ASP A 299 24.85 25.17 2.93
C ASP A 299 26.09 25.64 2.18
N THR A 300 25.93 26.16 0.96
CA THR A 300 26.99 26.69 0.13
C THR A 300 26.57 28.05 -0.45
N VAL A 301 27.46 29.02 -0.37
CA VAL A 301 27.21 30.35 -0.94
C VAL A 301 27.27 30.29 -2.47
N PRO A 302 26.20 30.68 -3.19
CA PRO A 302 26.18 30.68 -4.63
C PRO A 302 27.22 31.64 -5.22
N VAL A 303 27.82 31.25 -6.35
CA VAL A 303 28.76 32.08 -7.07
C VAL A 303 28.03 32.75 -8.25
N PRO A 304 27.86 34.09 -8.27
CA PRO A 304 27.28 34.79 -9.41
C PRO A 304 28.26 34.89 -10.57
N VAL A 305 27.81 34.47 -11.76
CA VAL A 305 28.56 34.60 -13.01
C VAL A 305 27.96 35.73 -13.83
N PRO A 306 28.76 36.76 -14.23
CA PRO A 306 28.27 37.88 -15.02
C PRO A 306 27.74 37.46 -16.40
N ILE A 307 26.65 38.07 -16.87
CA ILE A 307 26.05 37.84 -18.19
C ILE A 307 26.20 39.10 -19.07
N ASN A 308 25.86 40.30 -18.56
CA ASN A 308 25.80 41.53 -19.34
C ASN A 308 26.94 42.52 -19.04
N PHE A 309 27.90 42.12 -18.23
CA PHE A 309 29.07 42.93 -17.90
C PHE A 309 30.33 42.08 -17.76
N THR A 310 31.49 42.73 -17.87
CA THR A 310 32.80 42.09 -17.68
C THR A 310 33.51 42.80 -16.55
N PRO A 311 33.71 42.16 -15.39
CA PRO A 311 34.50 42.72 -14.30
C PRO A 311 35.98 42.87 -14.69
N GLU A 312 36.69 43.81 -14.07
CA GLU A 312 38.13 44.00 -14.29
C GLU A 312 38.95 42.80 -13.77
N ASP A 313 38.49 42.20 -12.66
CA ASP A 313 39.12 40.99 -12.12
C ASP A 313 38.10 40.05 -11.45
N SER A 314 38.60 38.92 -10.94
CA SER A 314 37.76 37.90 -10.27
C SER A 314 37.26 38.35 -8.89
N THR A 315 37.79 39.41 -8.32
CA THR A 315 37.47 39.96 -6.98
C THR A 315 36.46 41.11 -7.05
N TRP A 316 35.60 41.12 -8.06
CA TRP A 316 34.63 42.18 -8.33
C TRP A 316 33.53 42.32 -7.25
N TYR A 317 33.43 41.38 -6.31
CA TYR A 317 32.50 41.44 -5.19
C TYR A 317 33.07 40.79 -3.92
N PHE A 318 32.50 41.18 -2.76
CA PHE A 318 32.67 40.55 -1.46
C PHE A 318 31.35 39.96 -0.99
N VAL A 319 31.41 38.83 -0.27
CA VAL A 319 30.23 38.12 0.19
C VAL A 319 29.99 38.38 1.68
N GLN A 320 28.75 38.70 2.00
CA GLN A 320 28.25 38.77 3.36
C GLN A 320 26.99 37.91 3.52
N GLN A 321 27.10 36.83 4.25
CA GLN A 321 25.94 36.02 4.60
C GLN A 321 25.20 36.70 5.73
N THR A 322 23.85 36.79 5.64
CA THR A 322 23.03 37.42 6.66
C THR A 322 22.82 36.49 7.85
N GLU A 323 22.39 37.06 8.99
CA GLU A 323 22.00 36.28 10.17
C GLU A 323 20.87 35.28 9.81
N GLY A 324 21.03 34.01 10.19
CA GLY A 324 20.13 32.92 9.75
C GLY A 324 20.53 32.23 8.44
N GLY A 325 21.45 32.77 7.65
CA GLY A 325 22.07 32.11 6.50
C GLY A 325 21.20 31.91 5.27
N ALA A 326 19.99 32.46 5.24
CA ALA A 326 19.05 32.34 4.11
C ALA A 326 19.15 33.47 3.08
N ALA A 327 19.99 34.46 3.30
CA ALA A 327 20.25 35.53 2.34
C ALA A 327 21.75 35.86 2.29
N VAL A 328 22.18 36.29 1.13
CA VAL A 328 23.56 36.65 0.84
C VAL A 328 23.62 38.01 0.16
N ASN A 329 24.38 38.93 0.71
CA ASN A 329 24.72 40.22 0.09
C ASN A 329 26.01 40.07 -0.67
N TYR A 330 26.01 40.54 -1.90
CA TYR A 330 27.18 40.62 -2.78
C TYR A 330 27.55 42.11 -2.93
N TRP A 331 28.57 42.51 -2.19
CA TRP A 331 29.08 43.87 -2.20
C TRP A 331 30.03 44.08 -3.39
N LEU A 332 29.70 44.99 -4.30
CA LEU A 332 30.43 45.23 -5.53
C LEU A 332 31.66 46.08 -5.26
N ALA A 333 32.82 45.54 -5.55
CA ALA A 333 34.11 46.23 -5.39
C ALA A 333 34.49 47.02 -6.65
N ASP A 334 34.07 46.56 -7.82
CA ASP A 334 34.37 47.13 -9.10
C ASP A 334 33.44 48.31 -9.46
N SER A 335 34.00 49.51 -9.68
CA SER A 335 33.22 50.71 -9.97
C SER A 335 32.62 50.72 -11.37
N THR A 336 33.13 49.93 -12.28
CA THR A 336 32.54 49.76 -13.64
C THR A 336 31.30 48.90 -13.59
N VAL A 337 31.21 48.03 -12.59
CA VAL A 337 30.08 47.14 -12.37
C VAL A 337 28.97 47.82 -11.56
N TRP A 338 29.30 48.44 -10.41
CA TRP A 338 28.24 48.98 -9.55
C TRP A 338 27.57 50.25 -10.11
N LYS A 339 28.18 50.95 -11.05
CA LYS A 339 27.58 52.11 -11.78
C LYS A 339 26.58 51.70 -12.87
N GLN A 340 26.45 50.41 -13.18
CA GLN A 340 25.45 49.96 -14.16
C GLN A 340 24.06 49.92 -13.58
N ASP A 341 23.08 50.40 -14.32
CA ASP A 341 21.66 50.40 -13.89
C ASP A 341 21.11 48.99 -13.69
N THR A 342 21.53 48.05 -14.53
CA THR A 342 21.02 46.66 -14.48
C THR A 342 22.18 45.68 -14.55
N LEU A 343 22.23 44.76 -13.57
CA LEU A 343 23.16 43.64 -13.56
C LEU A 343 22.42 42.36 -13.86
N GLN A 344 22.91 41.59 -14.83
CA GLN A 344 22.45 40.26 -15.12
C GLN A 344 23.53 39.25 -14.71
N VAL A 345 23.17 38.35 -13.81
CA VAL A 345 24.07 37.32 -13.32
C VAL A 345 23.40 35.97 -13.40
N GLN A 346 24.13 34.95 -13.78
CA GLN A 346 23.73 33.56 -13.64
C GLN A 346 24.15 33.05 -12.28
N VAL A 347 23.23 32.41 -11.57
CA VAL A 347 23.50 31.88 -10.24
C VAL A 347 23.14 30.39 -10.22
N SER A 348 24.13 29.55 -9.91
CA SER A 348 23.93 28.12 -9.67
C SER A 348 23.94 27.88 -8.19
N TYR A 349 22.90 27.17 -7.71
CA TYR A 349 22.79 26.72 -6.34
C TYR A 349 22.26 25.29 -6.31
N PRO A 350 22.69 24.47 -5.33
CA PRO A 350 22.15 23.12 -5.24
C PRO A 350 20.65 23.20 -5.00
N LYS A 351 19.89 22.57 -5.88
CA LYS A 351 18.50 22.22 -5.55
C LYS A 351 18.63 21.01 -4.65
N SER A 352 18.06 21.06 -3.45
CA SER A 352 17.80 19.84 -2.69
C SER A 352 16.72 19.10 -3.47
N ASP A 353 17.12 18.04 -4.16
CA ASP A 353 16.21 17.11 -4.80
C ASP A 353 15.54 16.25 -3.73
#